data_14889de5a2a6a08c2c43d247469bfed4
#
_entry.id   14889de5a2a6a08c2c43d247469bfed4
#
_cell.length_a   1.000
_cell.length_b   1.000
_cell.length_c   1.000
_cell.angle_alpha   90.00
_cell.angle_beta   90.00
_cell.angle_gamma   90.00
#
_symmetry.space_group_name_H-M   'P 1'
#
loop_
_entity.id
_entity.type
_entity.pdbx_description
1 polymer ?
#
loop_
_entity_poly.entity_id
_entity_poly.type
_entity_poly.pdbx_seq_one_letter_code
_entity_poly.pdbx_strand_id
1 'polypeptide(L)'
;HRIATALEIHHVLTRTDTGAWTIGPALAHFSTGTSPQLITAAGPIMRQLVATTGESVQLYKLTGDTRTCIAAEEPASGLTYTVPVGSSLSLAAGSAARVFGAFSLIDASPFPPNELATVRSTGVAESVAEREVGLASASAPIFDTNGQVIAVLSVSGPAQRLAPSPAQKVGKELKAAAKE
;
A
#
# COMPACT_ATOMS: atom_id res chain seq x y z
N HIS A 1 -17.14 27.25 -7.58
CA HIS A 1 -17.41 28.10 -6.39
C HIS A 1 -18.44 27.46 -5.43
N ARG A 2 -19.65 27.12 -5.86
CA ARG A 2 -20.74 26.60 -4.97
C ARG A 2 -20.33 25.35 -4.17
N ILE A 3 -19.64 24.40 -4.79
CA ILE A 3 -19.17 23.17 -4.13
C ILE A 3 -18.11 23.51 -3.08
N ALA A 4 -17.15 24.38 -3.41
CA ALA A 4 -16.09 24.76 -2.48
C ALA A 4 -16.65 25.50 -1.26
N THR A 5 -17.66 26.38 -1.45
CA THR A 5 -18.36 27.06 -0.34
C THR A 5 -19.13 26.07 0.54
N ALA A 6 -19.78 25.05 -0.04
CA ALA A 6 -20.43 24.00 0.75
C ALA A 6 -19.41 23.21 1.58
N LEU A 7 -18.26 22.88 1.02
CA LEU A 7 -17.17 22.20 1.73
C LEU A 7 -16.54 23.08 2.83
N GLU A 8 -16.54 24.41 2.65
CA GLU A 8 -16.09 25.36 3.68
C GLU A 8 -17.03 25.38 4.89
N ILE A 9 -18.36 25.38 4.67
CA ILE A 9 -19.37 25.32 5.74
C ILE A 9 -19.16 24.08 6.63
N HIS A 10 -18.75 22.96 6.03
CA HIS A 10 -18.47 21.73 6.75
C HIS A 10 -17.00 21.59 7.18
N HIS A 11 -16.20 22.66 7.09
CA HIS A 11 -14.78 22.68 7.48
C HIS A 11 -13.89 21.65 6.76
N VAL A 12 -14.36 21.13 5.62
CA VAL A 12 -13.59 20.22 4.76
C VAL A 12 -12.55 20.99 3.95
N LEU A 13 -12.90 22.20 3.52
CA LEU A 13 -11.98 23.20 2.98
C LEU A 13 -11.98 24.45 3.88
N THR A 14 -10.90 25.20 3.83
CA THR A 14 -10.79 26.52 4.44
C THR A 14 -10.09 27.47 3.48
N ARG A 15 -10.19 28.77 3.71
CA ARG A 15 -9.48 29.78 2.91
C ARG A 15 -8.21 30.20 3.60
N THR A 16 -7.16 30.37 2.81
CA THR A 16 -5.94 31.06 3.24
C THR A 16 -6.15 32.56 3.27
N ASP A 17 -5.24 33.31 3.90
CA ASP A 17 -5.24 34.78 3.92
C ASP A 17 -5.17 35.38 2.50
N THR A 18 -4.64 34.64 1.52
CA THR A 18 -4.60 34.99 0.11
C THR A 18 -5.88 34.67 -0.65
N GLY A 19 -6.89 34.08 0.03
CA GLY A 19 -8.17 33.68 -0.57
C GLY A 19 -8.13 32.35 -1.34
N ALA A 20 -7.00 31.65 -1.34
CA ALA A 20 -6.88 30.32 -1.94
C ALA A 20 -7.56 29.26 -1.05
N TRP A 21 -8.05 28.19 -1.68
CA TRP A 21 -8.60 27.04 -0.96
C TRP A 21 -7.49 26.12 -0.47
N THR A 22 -7.60 25.68 0.77
CA THR A 22 -6.75 24.65 1.37
C THR A 22 -7.58 23.64 2.15
N ILE A 23 -6.96 22.54 2.55
CA ILE A 23 -7.59 21.48 3.35
C ILE A 23 -8.01 22.06 4.70
N GLY A 24 -9.29 21.85 5.05
CA GLY A 24 -9.86 22.30 6.31
C GLY A 24 -9.70 21.28 7.46
N PRO A 25 -9.89 21.71 8.72
CA PRO A 25 -9.67 20.89 9.91
C PRO A 25 -10.57 19.66 10.01
N ALA A 26 -11.74 19.65 9.38
CA ALA A 26 -12.62 18.48 9.40
C ALA A 26 -11.99 17.25 8.75
N LEU A 27 -11.11 17.41 7.74
CA LEU A 27 -10.40 16.27 7.14
C LEU A 27 -9.39 15.62 8.09
N ALA A 28 -8.90 16.31 9.10
CA ALA A 28 -8.08 15.71 10.15
C ALA A 28 -8.85 14.66 10.96
N HIS A 29 -10.16 14.82 11.13
CA HIS A 29 -11.02 13.83 11.80
C HIS A 29 -11.31 12.61 10.93
N PHE A 30 -11.25 12.72 9.60
CA PHE A 30 -11.40 11.59 8.68
C PHE A 30 -10.10 10.81 8.50
N SER A 31 -8.96 11.37 8.91
CA SER A 31 -7.64 10.71 8.84
C SER A 31 -7.37 9.76 10.01
N THR A 32 -8.37 9.44 10.84
CA THR A 32 -8.23 8.55 12.02
C THR A 32 -7.75 7.13 11.72
N GLY A 33 -7.62 6.78 10.46
CA GLY A 33 -7.03 5.50 10.03
C GLY A 33 -5.64 5.62 9.41
N THR A 34 -5.17 6.82 9.08
CA THR A 34 -3.87 7.03 8.43
C THR A 34 -2.91 7.65 9.43
N SER A 35 -1.78 6.98 9.70
CA SER A 35 -0.72 7.56 10.54
C SER A 35 0.16 8.44 9.65
N PRO A 36 0.10 9.78 9.75
CA PRO A 36 1.00 10.66 8.99
C PRO A 36 2.47 10.35 9.24
N GLN A 37 2.79 9.88 10.46
CA GLN A 37 4.14 9.47 10.85
C GLN A 37 4.60 8.26 10.03
N LEU A 38 3.74 7.26 9.83
CA LEU A 38 4.06 6.09 9.00
C LEU A 38 4.34 6.48 7.55
N ILE A 39 3.51 7.35 6.96
CA ILE A 39 3.73 7.82 5.57
C ILE A 39 5.02 8.61 5.46
N THR A 40 5.30 9.49 6.43
CA THR A 40 6.53 10.31 6.46
C THR A 40 7.77 9.43 6.59
N ALA A 41 7.74 8.44 7.47
CA ALA A 41 8.85 7.49 7.67
C ALA A 41 9.04 6.59 6.44
N ALA A 42 7.96 6.09 5.84
CA ALA A 42 8.01 5.18 4.71
C ALA A 42 8.53 5.84 3.42
N GLY A 43 8.30 7.14 3.21
CA GLY A 43 8.64 7.82 1.96
C GLY A 43 10.09 7.64 1.50
N PRO A 44 11.12 7.95 2.31
CA PRO A 44 12.52 7.71 1.95
C PRO A 44 12.81 6.23 1.64
N ILE A 45 12.27 5.31 2.44
CA ILE A 45 12.45 3.85 2.30
C ILE A 45 11.85 3.37 0.99
N MET A 46 10.64 3.81 0.65
CA MET A 46 9.95 3.48 -0.60
C MET A 46 10.74 3.97 -1.82
N ARG A 47 11.25 5.21 -1.79
CA ARG A 47 12.09 5.74 -2.88
C ARG A 47 13.38 4.93 -3.06
N GLN A 48 14.03 4.53 -1.96
CA GLN A 48 15.20 3.66 -2.01
C GLN A 48 14.85 2.29 -2.60
N LEU A 49 13.70 1.73 -2.24
CA LEU A 49 13.23 0.45 -2.76
C LEU A 49 12.92 0.54 -4.26
N VAL A 50 12.29 1.64 -4.73
CA VAL A 50 12.13 1.93 -6.17
C VAL A 50 13.49 1.99 -6.88
N ALA A 51 14.46 2.72 -6.32
CA ALA A 51 15.79 2.84 -6.92
C ALA A 51 16.52 1.48 -7.02
N THR A 52 16.30 0.59 -6.04
CA THR A 52 16.96 -0.72 -5.99
C THR A 52 16.28 -1.74 -6.91
N THR A 53 14.95 -1.73 -6.98
CA THR A 53 14.18 -2.74 -7.73
C THR A 53 13.84 -2.31 -9.16
N GLY A 54 13.78 -1.00 -9.42
CA GLY A 54 13.27 -0.44 -10.67
C GLY A 54 11.76 -0.59 -10.85
N GLU A 55 11.04 -0.96 -9.79
CA GLU A 55 9.59 -1.22 -9.84
C GLU A 55 8.83 -0.25 -8.94
N SER A 56 7.52 -0.13 -9.18
CA SER A 56 6.64 0.71 -8.35
C SER A 56 6.46 0.12 -6.95
N VAL A 57 6.44 0.99 -5.94
CA VAL A 57 6.28 0.62 -4.53
C VAL A 57 5.03 1.27 -3.97
N GLN A 58 4.19 0.49 -3.30
CA GLN A 58 2.95 0.96 -2.67
C GLN A 58 2.93 0.58 -1.20
N LEU A 59 2.36 1.46 -0.39
CA LEU A 59 2.04 1.20 1.01
C LEU A 59 0.53 1.07 1.17
N TYR A 60 0.08 -0.06 1.71
CA TYR A 60 -1.33 -0.35 1.92
C TYR A 60 -1.68 -0.43 3.39
N LYS A 61 -2.87 0.06 3.72
CA LYS A 61 -3.51 -0.13 5.03
C LYS A 61 -4.85 -0.82 4.85
N LEU A 62 -5.21 -1.68 5.81
CA LEU A 62 -6.54 -2.26 5.86
C LEU A 62 -7.56 -1.17 6.25
N THR A 63 -8.65 -1.08 5.51
CA THR A 63 -9.75 -0.13 5.74
C THR A 63 -11.07 -0.87 5.53
N GLY A 64 -11.71 -1.27 6.61
CA GLY A 64 -12.89 -2.14 6.54
C GLY A 64 -12.56 -3.46 5.82
N ASP A 65 -13.29 -3.76 4.77
CA ASP A 65 -13.17 -4.96 3.93
C ASP A 65 -12.28 -4.79 2.69
N THR A 66 -11.52 -3.69 2.63
CA THR A 66 -10.63 -3.35 1.52
C THR A 66 -9.23 -2.99 2.02
N ARG A 67 -8.26 -2.93 1.10
CA ARG A 67 -6.96 -2.31 1.34
C ARG A 67 -6.88 -0.98 0.60
N THR A 68 -6.49 0.07 1.30
CA THR A 68 -6.31 1.41 0.74
C THR A 68 -4.83 1.68 0.50
N CYS A 69 -4.47 2.16 -0.70
CA CYS A 69 -3.14 2.66 -0.99
C CYS A 69 -2.97 4.01 -0.28
N ILE A 70 -2.08 4.08 0.71
CA ILE A 70 -1.84 5.30 1.50
C ILE A 70 -0.57 6.05 1.11
N ALA A 71 0.34 5.41 0.38
CA ALA A 71 1.49 6.03 -0.27
C ALA A 71 1.90 5.21 -1.49
N ALA A 72 2.46 5.87 -2.50
CA ALA A 72 3.01 5.24 -3.70
C ALA A 72 4.24 6.00 -4.18
N GLU A 73 5.25 5.26 -4.64
CA GLU A 73 6.45 5.78 -5.28
C GLU A 73 6.67 4.98 -6.57
N GLU A 74 7.05 5.66 -7.65
CA GLU A 74 7.19 5.07 -8.97
C GLU A 74 8.55 5.39 -9.58
N PRO A 75 9.09 4.49 -10.44
CA PRO A 75 10.26 4.83 -11.24
C PRO A 75 10.00 6.04 -12.13
N ALA A 76 11.03 6.87 -12.32
CA ALA A 76 10.93 8.09 -13.13
C ALA A 76 10.67 7.81 -14.63
N SER A 77 10.87 6.59 -15.09
CA SER A 77 10.71 6.22 -16.51
C SER A 77 10.48 4.72 -16.68
N GLY A 78 9.99 4.34 -17.85
CA GLY A 78 9.72 2.94 -18.21
C GLY A 78 8.24 2.56 -18.04
N LEU A 79 7.96 1.28 -18.31
CA LEU A 79 6.62 0.72 -18.08
C LEU A 79 6.45 0.45 -16.59
N THR A 80 5.54 1.16 -15.94
CA THR A 80 5.24 1.08 -14.50
C THR A 80 3.82 0.63 -14.27
N TYR A 81 3.57 0.08 -13.10
CA TYR A 81 2.21 -0.19 -12.62
C TYR A 81 1.82 0.85 -11.58
N THR A 82 0.89 1.71 -11.94
CA THR A 82 0.44 2.82 -11.09
C THR A 82 -0.77 2.43 -10.25
N VAL A 83 -0.68 2.66 -8.94
CA VAL A 83 -1.81 2.60 -8.01
C VAL A 83 -1.94 3.96 -7.33
N PRO A 84 -2.91 4.78 -7.72
CA PRO A 84 -3.09 6.10 -7.13
C PRO A 84 -3.30 6.02 -5.61
N VAL A 85 -2.71 6.96 -4.88
CA VAL A 85 -2.98 7.12 -3.44
C VAL A 85 -4.46 7.40 -3.23
N GLY A 86 -5.06 6.75 -2.24
CA GLY A 86 -6.49 6.76 -1.97
C GLY A 86 -7.28 5.66 -2.68
N SER A 87 -6.67 4.91 -3.61
CA SER A 87 -7.36 3.78 -4.26
C SER A 87 -7.68 2.69 -3.25
N SER A 88 -8.92 2.22 -3.31
CA SER A 88 -9.42 1.10 -2.51
C SER A 88 -9.44 -0.16 -3.35
N LEU A 89 -8.79 -1.22 -2.89
CA LEU A 89 -8.61 -2.47 -3.61
C LEU A 89 -9.16 -3.65 -2.82
N SER A 90 -9.77 -4.60 -3.53
CA SER A 90 -10.32 -5.82 -2.93
C SER A 90 -9.26 -6.67 -2.24
N LEU A 91 -9.66 -7.39 -1.20
CA LEU A 91 -8.86 -8.41 -0.51
C LEU A 91 -8.97 -9.81 -1.14
N ALA A 92 -9.69 -9.95 -2.25
CA ALA A 92 -9.91 -11.24 -2.91
C ALA A 92 -8.70 -11.74 -3.72
N ALA A 93 -7.74 -10.88 -4.08
CA ALA A 93 -6.60 -11.23 -4.91
C ALA A 93 -5.39 -10.33 -4.67
N GLY A 94 -4.20 -10.85 -4.99
CA GLY A 94 -2.94 -10.12 -4.95
C GLY A 94 -2.10 -10.33 -3.69
N SER A 95 -0.81 -10.05 -3.79
CA SER A 95 0.17 -10.33 -2.74
C SER A 95 -0.13 -9.58 -1.43
N ALA A 96 -0.53 -8.31 -1.47
CA ALA A 96 -0.86 -7.55 -0.26
C ALA A 96 -2.11 -8.10 0.44
N ALA A 97 -3.12 -8.59 -0.30
CA ALA A 97 -4.29 -9.25 0.28
C ALA A 97 -3.91 -10.53 1.03
N ARG A 98 -2.98 -11.33 0.47
CA ARG A 98 -2.42 -12.51 1.16
C ARG A 98 -1.72 -12.16 2.46
N VAL A 99 -0.98 -11.05 2.51
CA VAL A 99 -0.35 -10.60 3.76
C VAL A 99 -1.41 -10.27 4.80
N PHE A 100 -2.46 -9.51 4.47
CA PHE A 100 -3.55 -9.22 5.41
C PHE A 100 -4.24 -10.50 5.88
N GLY A 101 -4.50 -11.45 4.99
CA GLY A 101 -5.07 -12.76 5.33
C GLY A 101 -4.14 -13.61 6.21
N ALA A 102 -2.84 -13.61 5.91
CA ALA A 102 -1.85 -14.41 6.63
C ALA A 102 -1.73 -14.01 8.11
N PHE A 103 -1.90 -12.72 8.42
CA PHE A 103 -1.79 -12.19 9.79
C PHE A 103 -3.15 -11.96 10.45
N SER A 104 -4.21 -12.63 9.95
CA SER A 104 -5.55 -12.66 10.55
C SER A 104 -6.18 -11.27 10.73
N LEU A 105 -5.88 -10.34 9.84
CA LEU A 105 -6.47 -9.00 9.85
C LEU A 105 -7.84 -8.96 9.14
N ILE A 106 -8.26 -10.08 8.56
CA ILE A 106 -9.56 -10.27 7.91
C ILE A 106 -10.21 -11.54 8.44
N ASP A 107 -11.51 -11.51 8.70
CA ASP A 107 -12.25 -12.63 9.33
C ASP A 107 -12.28 -13.89 8.46
N ALA A 108 -12.42 -13.71 7.15
CA ALA A 108 -12.44 -14.82 6.19
C ALA A 108 -11.51 -14.51 5.01
N SER A 109 -10.32 -15.13 5.01
CA SER A 109 -9.40 -15.01 3.88
C SER A 109 -9.83 -15.93 2.73
N PRO A 110 -9.86 -15.44 1.48
CA PRO A 110 -10.15 -16.28 0.31
C PRO A 110 -8.97 -17.20 -0.08
N PHE A 111 -7.82 -17.05 0.57
CA PHE A 111 -6.61 -17.80 0.24
C PHE A 111 -6.50 -19.09 1.05
N PRO A 112 -5.94 -20.16 0.45
CA PRO A 112 -5.74 -21.44 1.14
C PRO A 112 -4.86 -21.31 2.40
N PRO A 113 -5.18 -22.02 3.49
CA PRO A 113 -4.43 -21.93 4.76
C PRO A 113 -2.94 -22.24 4.64
N ASN A 114 -2.55 -23.14 3.74
CA ASN A 114 -1.14 -23.49 3.48
C ASN A 114 -0.37 -22.33 2.82
N GLU A 115 -0.99 -21.59 1.90
CA GLU A 115 -0.40 -20.39 1.33
C GLU A 115 -0.19 -19.32 2.40
N LEU A 116 -1.19 -19.10 3.26
CA LEU A 116 -1.10 -18.14 4.36
C LEU A 116 -0.02 -18.56 5.39
N ALA A 117 0.13 -19.85 5.66
CA ALA A 117 1.20 -20.37 6.52
C ALA A 117 2.59 -20.09 5.90
N THR A 118 2.72 -20.25 4.58
CA THR A 118 3.94 -19.92 3.86
C THR A 118 4.28 -18.44 3.98
N VAL A 119 3.30 -17.54 3.80
CA VAL A 119 3.51 -16.12 3.98
C VAL A 119 3.98 -15.77 5.40
N ARG A 120 3.37 -16.38 6.43
CA ARG A 120 3.80 -16.19 7.84
C ARG A 120 5.25 -16.61 8.06
N SER A 121 5.65 -17.76 7.50
CA SER A 121 7.00 -18.32 7.70
C SER A 121 8.08 -17.58 6.90
N THR A 122 7.77 -17.14 5.68
CA THR A 122 8.73 -16.47 4.79
C THR A 122 8.78 -14.95 4.99
N GLY A 123 7.70 -14.37 5.52
CA GLY A 123 7.51 -12.92 5.66
C GLY A 123 7.24 -12.21 4.33
N VAL A 124 6.90 -12.94 3.27
CA VAL A 124 6.58 -12.35 1.97
C VAL A 124 5.49 -13.15 1.26
N ALA A 125 4.58 -12.44 0.61
CA ALA A 125 3.60 -13.00 -0.32
C ALA A 125 3.90 -12.55 -1.74
N GLU A 126 3.51 -13.35 -2.72
CA GLU A 126 3.62 -13.00 -4.13
C GLU A 126 2.33 -13.24 -4.89
N SER A 127 2.21 -12.63 -6.07
CA SER A 127 1.07 -12.76 -6.97
C SER A 127 1.51 -12.50 -8.40
N VAL A 128 1.06 -13.32 -9.34
CA VAL A 128 1.32 -13.17 -10.77
C VAL A 128 0.00 -13.29 -11.52
N ALA A 129 -0.35 -12.26 -12.29
CA ALA A 129 -1.53 -12.20 -13.17
C ALA A 129 -2.89 -12.44 -12.49
N GLU A 130 -2.99 -12.25 -11.16
CA GLU A 130 -4.25 -12.50 -10.43
C GLU A 130 -5.24 -11.33 -10.52
N ARG A 131 -4.76 -10.11 -10.40
CA ARG A 131 -5.59 -8.91 -10.49
C ARG A 131 -5.73 -8.41 -11.91
N GLU A 132 -4.64 -8.42 -12.63
CA GLU A 132 -4.55 -7.96 -14.02
C GLU A 132 -3.56 -8.83 -14.78
N VAL A 133 -3.89 -9.16 -16.02
CA VAL A 133 -2.99 -9.87 -16.92
C VAL A 133 -1.73 -9.02 -17.12
N GLY A 134 -0.56 -9.63 -16.97
CA GLY A 134 0.73 -8.93 -17.14
C GLY A 134 1.24 -8.21 -15.90
N LEU A 135 0.51 -8.24 -14.78
CA LEU A 135 0.95 -7.70 -13.49
C LEU A 135 1.54 -8.79 -12.59
N ALA A 136 2.63 -8.47 -11.90
CA ALA A 136 3.16 -9.29 -10.81
C ALA A 136 3.56 -8.41 -9.61
N SER A 137 3.49 -8.96 -8.40
CA SER A 137 3.82 -8.23 -7.18
C SER A 137 4.34 -9.12 -6.06
N ALA A 138 5.15 -8.55 -5.18
CA ALA A 138 5.50 -9.12 -3.89
C ALA A 138 5.14 -8.13 -2.77
N SER A 139 4.74 -8.64 -1.61
CA SER A 139 4.33 -7.81 -0.47
C SER A 139 4.85 -8.38 0.85
N ALA A 140 5.23 -7.50 1.77
CA ALA A 140 5.69 -7.83 3.10
C ALA A 140 4.93 -7.04 4.18
N PRO A 141 4.69 -7.63 5.36
CA PRO A 141 4.06 -6.93 6.49
C PRO A 141 5.02 -5.91 7.11
N ILE A 142 4.47 -4.78 7.53
CA ILE A 142 5.11 -3.82 8.43
C ILE A 142 4.49 -4.00 9.80
N PHE A 143 5.32 -4.26 10.80
CA PHE A 143 4.90 -4.48 12.18
C PHE A 143 5.11 -3.24 13.04
N ASP A 144 4.26 -3.06 14.03
CA ASP A 144 4.52 -2.13 15.12
C ASP A 144 5.44 -2.76 16.19
N THR A 145 5.74 -2.00 17.22
CA THR A 145 6.59 -2.45 18.36
C THR A 145 5.97 -3.59 19.19
N ASN A 146 4.67 -3.84 19.03
CA ASN A 146 3.94 -4.93 19.69
C ASN A 146 3.84 -6.19 18.82
N GLY A 147 4.43 -6.16 17.60
CA GLY A 147 4.35 -7.26 16.65
C GLY A 147 3.02 -7.34 15.89
N GLN A 148 2.21 -6.28 15.90
CA GLN A 148 0.98 -6.21 15.12
C GLN A 148 1.26 -5.63 13.72
N VAL A 149 0.64 -6.21 12.70
CA VAL A 149 0.76 -5.66 11.34
C VAL A 149 -0.06 -4.38 11.23
N ILE A 150 0.60 -3.27 10.96
CA ILE A 150 -0.01 -1.94 10.80
C ILE A 150 -0.18 -1.49 9.37
N ALA A 151 0.61 -2.06 8.46
CA ALA A 151 0.56 -1.78 7.03
C ALA A 151 1.21 -2.92 6.23
N VAL A 152 1.11 -2.85 4.91
CA VAL A 152 1.75 -3.79 3.98
C VAL A 152 2.50 -2.99 2.92
N LEU A 153 3.80 -3.25 2.80
CA LEU A 153 4.65 -2.72 1.74
C LEU A 153 4.61 -3.67 0.54
N SER A 154 4.48 -3.14 -0.67
CA SER A 154 4.35 -3.91 -1.90
C SER A 154 5.25 -3.37 -2.99
N VAL A 155 5.93 -4.25 -3.71
CA VAL A 155 6.59 -3.97 -5.00
C VAL A 155 5.75 -4.58 -6.10
N SER A 156 5.42 -3.80 -7.12
CA SER A 156 4.59 -4.26 -8.24
C SER A 156 5.08 -3.73 -9.57
N GLY A 157 4.97 -4.55 -10.59
CA GLY A 157 5.41 -4.21 -11.94
C GLY A 157 5.01 -5.24 -12.98
N PRO A 158 5.46 -5.07 -14.23
CA PRO A 158 5.19 -6.01 -15.31
C PRO A 158 5.65 -7.43 -14.99
N ALA A 159 4.79 -8.41 -15.28
CA ALA A 159 5.09 -9.82 -15.08
C ALA A 159 6.36 -10.27 -15.85
N GLN A 160 6.65 -9.66 -17.01
CA GLN A 160 7.87 -9.95 -17.76
C GLN A 160 9.15 -9.75 -16.96
N ARG A 161 9.15 -8.82 -15.99
CA ARG A 161 10.29 -8.56 -15.12
C ARG A 161 10.25 -9.36 -13.82
N LEU A 162 9.06 -9.52 -13.24
CA LEU A 162 8.89 -10.08 -11.89
C LEU A 162 8.52 -11.57 -11.86
N ALA A 163 7.84 -12.11 -12.88
CA ALA A 163 7.49 -13.54 -12.91
C ALA A 163 8.74 -14.43 -13.17
N PRO A 164 8.70 -15.75 -12.86
CA PRO A 164 7.57 -16.46 -12.25
C PRO A 164 7.45 -16.27 -10.75
N SER A 165 8.49 -15.80 -10.05
CA SER A 165 8.48 -15.60 -8.60
C SER A 165 8.96 -14.19 -8.22
N PRO A 166 8.04 -13.24 -8.05
CA PRO A 166 8.35 -11.90 -7.53
C PRO A 166 9.07 -11.93 -6.18
N ALA A 167 8.71 -12.86 -5.29
CA ALA A 167 9.34 -13.00 -4.00
C ALA A 167 10.83 -13.37 -4.07
N GLN A 168 11.25 -14.14 -5.06
CA GLN A 168 12.68 -14.43 -5.29
C GLN A 168 13.44 -13.23 -5.84
N LYS A 169 12.79 -12.41 -6.66
CA LYS A 169 13.43 -11.27 -7.34
C LYS A 169 13.59 -10.05 -6.44
N VAL A 170 12.58 -9.72 -5.64
CA VAL A 170 12.57 -8.48 -4.84
C VAL A 170 12.27 -8.71 -3.36
N GLY A 171 12.03 -9.94 -2.93
CA GLY A 171 11.56 -10.21 -1.57
C GLY A 171 12.61 -9.97 -0.50
N LYS A 172 13.90 -10.04 -0.80
CA LYS A 172 14.98 -9.74 0.14
C LYS A 172 15.00 -8.24 0.47
N GLU A 173 15.04 -7.41 -0.55
CA GLU A 173 15.05 -5.95 -0.46
C GLU A 173 13.75 -5.44 0.16
N LEU A 174 12.61 -5.98 -0.27
CA LEU A 174 11.29 -5.67 0.26
C LEU A 174 11.17 -5.96 1.76
N LYS A 175 11.63 -7.13 2.22
CA LYS A 175 11.62 -7.48 3.66
C LYS A 175 12.58 -6.64 4.48
N ALA A 176 13.71 -6.24 3.92
CA ALA A 176 14.62 -5.32 4.59
C ALA A 176 13.95 -3.96 4.77
N ALA A 177 13.37 -3.40 3.71
CA ALA A 177 12.66 -2.13 3.72
C ALA A 177 11.45 -2.12 4.68
N ALA A 178 10.71 -3.23 4.78
CA ALA A 178 9.55 -3.33 5.67
C ALA A 178 9.88 -3.41 7.17
N LYS A 179 11.16 -3.54 7.54
CA LYS A 179 11.64 -3.58 8.94
C LYS A 179 12.21 -2.24 9.45
N GLU A 180 12.51 -1.32 8.55
CA GLU A 180 12.99 0.03 8.86
C GLU A 180 11.85 0.93 9.35
#